data_a4451b9c6c38615614ce413c57c5d6eb
#
_entry.id   a4451b9c6c38615614ce413c57c5d6eb
#
_cell.length_a   1.000
_cell.length_b   1.000
_cell.length_c   1.000
_cell.angle_alpha   90.00
_cell.angle_beta   90.00
_cell.angle_gamma   90.00
#
_symmetry.space_group_name_H-M   'P 1'
#
loop_
_entity.id
_entity.type
_entity.pdbx_description
1 polymer ?
#
loop_
_entity_poly.entity_id
_entity_poly.type
_entity_poly.pdbx_seq_one_letter_code
_entity_poly.pdbx_strand_id
1 'polypeptide(L)'
;MWYTILYENIYPKWGLWKLKNKKIIPVLLGADLNCYSVARAFHEAYGVTSEVFGKCNLGTIKYSKFINFHLIDKDITDIALTDKLIGFAKEHADSSLFLVGCTDDYAEKIILNREKLSGYYFCPCPDKALVNHLIFKASFYETCEKYGIPYPDTKVISSADEATAENLPDFGYPMIIKPSSSVLYWKHPFDGMKKVYTAKNSDEALRIIKEIYASGYPDKIILQRFVAGADCNMSVLTCYSDKNGKVRMMCLGNVLLEEHTPKAIGNHAAIITYRNKPLFDKIRNFLDDIGYRGFSNFDIKYDAESDTYRVFEINLRQGRSNYYVTGSGINIARLIVEDCFDSLGDEIIYGKPDTFWHAVPLGVVYKYTADKALVEKAKEIVKSGRESSSLGYGYDLRINPRRYAYFLIHNFRYYKKYRLYH
;
A
#
# COMPACT_ATOMS: atom_id res chain seq x y z
N MET A 1 27.19 2.97 -15.07
CA MET A 1 28.00 4.09 -14.58
C MET A 1 27.26 5.45 -14.56
N TRP A 2 26.19 5.65 -15.33
CA TRP A 2 25.41 6.91 -15.34
C TRP A 2 24.30 7.01 -14.27
N TYR A 3 23.90 5.89 -13.67
CA TYR A 3 22.86 5.88 -12.62
C TYR A 3 23.36 6.29 -11.23
N THR A 4 24.67 6.22 -10.99
CA THR A 4 25.29 6.53 -9.68
C THR A 4 25.45 8.03 -9.43
N ILE A 5 25.54 8.83 -10.48
CA ILE A 5 25.88 10.27 -10.39
C ILE A 5 24.64 11.14 -10.05
N LEU A 6 23.43 10.69 -10.37
CA LEU A 6 22.19 11.45 -10.11
C LEU A 6 21.67 11.33 -8.66
N TYR A 7 22.12 10.32 -7.90
CA TYR A 7 21.66 10.07 -6.52
C TYR A 7 22.45 10.83 -5.45
N GLU A 8 23.65 11.32 -5.72
CA GLU A 8 24.53 11.94 -4.73
C GLU A 8 24.09 13.34 -4.27
N ASN A 9 23.17 14.01 -4.95
CA ASN A 9 22.82 15.40 -4.68
C ASN A 9 21.55 15.62 -3.82
N ILE A 10 20.87 14.57 -3.38
CA ILE A 10 19.58 14.71 -2.65
C ILE A 10 19.72 14.42 -1.16
N TYR A 11 20.71 13.63 -0.75
CA TYR A 11 20.94 13.29 0.65
C TYR A 11 22.29 13.82 1.15
N PRO A 12 22.33 14.50 2.29
CA PRO A 12 23.59 14.92 2.90
C PRO A 12 24.44 13.70 3.23
N LYS A 13 25.72 13.75 2.87
CA LYS A 13 26.71 12.66 3.06
C LYS A 13 26.95 12.24 4.54
N TRP A 14 26.31 12.90 5.50
CA TRP A 14 26.55 12.72 6.94
C TRP A 14 26.02 11.40 7.51
N GLY A 15 24.95 10.83 6.96
CA GLY A 15 24.36 9.58 7.45
C GLY A 15 25.14 8.33 7.06
N LEU A 16 25.79 8.31 5.90
CA LEU A 16 26.49 7.14 5.35
C LEU A 16 27.71 6.71 6.18
N TRP A 17 28.35 7.63 6.88
CA TRP A 17 29.54 7.31 7.69
C TRP A 17 29.21 6.51 8.98
N LYS A 18 28.09 6.82 9.63
CA LYS A 18 27.62 6.06 10.82
C LYS A 18 27.17 4.65 10.49
N LEU A 19 26.80 4.39 9.25
CA LEU A 19 26.25 3.09 8.77
C LEU A 19 27.33 2.14 8.25
N LYS A 20 28.56 2.62 7.96
CA LYS A 20 29.63 1.85 7.32
C LYS A 20 30.07 0.56 8.03
N ASN A 21 29.74 0.41 9.32
CA ASN A 21 30.17 -0.74 10.13
C ASN A 21 29.02 -1.56 10.73
N LYS A 22 27.76 -1.29 10.36
CA LYS A 22 26.62 -2.04 10.90
C LYS A 22 26.06 -3.00 9.85
N LYS A 23 26.01 -4.27 10.18
CA LYS A 23 25.36 -5.28 9.36
C LYS A 23 23.84 -5.08 9.40
N ILE A 24 23.25 -4.77 8.25
CA ILE A 24 21.80 -4.53 8.07
C ILE A 24 21.17 -5.79 7.51
N ILE A 25 20.13 -6.29 8.16
CA ILE A 25 19.34 -7.43 7.67
C ILE A 25 17.86 -7.00 7.61
N PRO A 26 17.31 -6.77 6.41
CA PRO A 26 15.87 -6.60 6.25
C PRO A 26 15.17 -7.95 6.39
N VAL A 27 14.17 -8.01 7.27
CA VAL A 27 13.29 -9.15 7.46
C VAL A 27 11.88 -8.74 7.02
N LEU A 28 11.39 -9.36 5.95
CA LEU A 28 10.15 -8.97 5.31
C LEU A 28 9.12 -10.10 5.42
N LEU A 29 7.88 -9.74 5.77
CA LEU A 29 6.76 -10.69 5.79
C LEU A 29 5.89 -10.49 4.57
N GLY A 30 5.89 -11.48 3.67
CA GLY A 30 5.13 -11.42 2.41
C GLY A 30 5.80 -12.20 1.29
N ALA A 31 5.27 -12.09 0.06
CA ALA A 31 5.86 -12.70 -1.14
C ALA A 31 5.40 -12.02 -2.45
N ASP A 32 4.59 -10.98 -2.35
CA ASP A 32 3.98 -10.29 -3.48
C ASP A 32 4.87 -9.16 -4.06
N LEU A 33 4.29 -8.32 -4.89
CA LEU A 33 4.99 -7.19 -5.51
C LEU A 33 5.43 -6.13 -4.49
N ASN A 34 4.65 -5.94 -3.41
CA ASN A 34 5.03 -5.06 -2.30
C ASN A 34 6.35 -5.54 -1.68
N CYS A 35 6.40 -6.82 -1.28
CA CYS A 35 7.58 -7.43 -0.67
C CYS A 35 8.82 -7.34 -1.57
N TYR A 36 8.66 -7.66 -2.86
CA TYR A 36 9.76 -7.52 -3.82
C TYR A 36 10.28 -6.08 -3.92
N SER A 37 9.35 -5.11 -3.95
CA SER A 37 9.71 -3.69 -4.06
C SER A 37 10.44 -3.17 -2.83
N VAL A 38 10.04 -3.59 -1.64
CA VAL A 38 10.76 -3.27 -0.38
C VAL A 38 12.15 -3.89 -0.37
N ALA A 39 12.26 -5.20 -0.70
CA ALA A 39 13.55 -5.88 -0.79
C ALA A 39 14.49 -5.21 -1.81
N ARG A 40 13.95 -4.82 -2.97
CA ARG A 40 14.66 -4.07 -3.98
C ARG A 40 15.16 -2.71 -3.46
N ALA A 41 14.35 -1.97 -2.73
CA ALA A 41 14.74 -0.71 -2.13
C ALA A 41 15.91 -0.87 -1.16
N PHE A 42 15.90 -1.92 -0.33
CA PHE A 42 17.02 -2.25 0.56
C PHE A 42 18.28 -2.63 -0.22
N HIS A 43 18.14 -3.43 -1.28
CA HIS A 43 19.27 -3.79 -2.11
C HIS A 43 19.86 -2.57 -2.85
N GLU A 44 19.03 -1.69 -3.41
CA GLU A 44 19.48 -0.47 -4.09
C GLU A 44 20.19 0.50 -3.15
N ALA A 45 19.72 0.63 -1.90
CA ALA A 45 20.28 1.56 -0.93
C ALA A 45 21.56 1.04 -0.24
N TYR A 46 21.62 -0.24 0.05
CA TYR A 46 22.63 -0.83 0.95
C TYR A 46 23.34 -2.05 0.38
N GLY A 47 22.98 -2.55 -0.79
CA GLY A 47 23.57 -3.76 -1.39
C GLY A 47 23.25 -5.05 -0.65
N VAL A 48 22.27 -5.05 0.27
CA VAL A 48 21.96 -6.18 1.14
C VAL A 48 20.93 -7.12 0.52
N THR A 49 20.94 -8.37 0.99
CA THR A 49 19.91 -9.38 0.71
C THR A 49 18.86 -9.35 1.81
N SER A 50 17.59 -9.43 1.44
CA SER A 50 16.47 -9.46 2.37
C SER A 50 16.08 -10.89 2.71
N GLU A 51 15.79 -11.15 3.98
CA GLU A 51 15.24 -12.40 4.50
C GLU A 51 13.70 -12.31 4.46
N VAL A 52 13.08 -13.10 3.60
CA VAL A 52 11.64 -13.01 3.33
C VAL A 52 10.92 -14.23 3.86
N PHE A 53 10.00 -14.02 4.80
CA PHE A 53 9.15 -15.06 5.36
C PHE A 53 7.74 -14.98 4.73
N GLY A 54 7.26 -16.09 4.16
CA GLY A 54 5.98 -16.10 3.49
C GLY A 54 5.35 -17.49 3.36
N LYS A 55 4.02 -17.53 3.26
CA LYS A 55 3.24 -18.79 3.15
C LYS A 55 3.35 -19.47 1.78
N CYS A 56 3.92 -18.81 0.78
CA CYS A 56 4.18 -19.35 -0.54
C CYS A 56 5.27 -18.57 -1.27
N ASN A 57 6.10 -19.25 -2.03
CA ASN A 57 7.14 -18.64 -2.85
C ASN A 57 6.55 -18.18 -4.18
N LEU A 58 6.00 -16.95 -4.20
CA LEU A 58 5.37 -16.37 -5.39
C LEU A 58 6.41 -16.02 -6.46
N GLY A 59 5.99 -16.06 -7.72
CA GLY A 59 6.83 -15.72 -8.85
C GLY A 59 7.45 -14.31 -8.77
N THR A 60 6.79 -13.37 -8.10
CA THR A 60 7.29 -12.00 -7.88
C THR A 60 8.63 -11.95 -7.16
N ILE A 61 8.89 -12.86 -6.22
CA ILE A 61 10.14 -12.94 -5.44
C ILE A 61 11.04 -14.11 -5.87
N LYS A 62 10.45 -15.10 -6.53
CA LYS A 62 11.16 -16.34 -6.90
C LYS A 62 12.32 -16.03 -7.84
N TYR A 63 13.46 -16.68 -7.57
CA TYR A 63 14.70 -16.51 -8.33
C TYR A 63 15.35 -15.12 -8.24
N SER A 64 14.94 -14.25 -7.33
CA SER A 64 15.61 -12.97 -7.10
C SER A 64 16.98 -13.18 -6.45
N LYS A 65 17.97 -12.39 -6.88
CA LYS A 65 19.36 -12.45 -6.39
C LYS A 65 19.57 -11.82 -5.01
N PHE A 66 18.60 -11.02 -4.56
CA PHE A 66 18.68 -10.25 -3.32
C PHE A 66 17.56 -10.62 -2.33
N ILE A 67 16.98 -11.83 -2.49
CA ILE A 67 15.95 -12.36 -1.60
C ILE A 67 16.29 -13.79 -1.22
N ASN A 68 16.41 -14.04 0.08
CA ASN A 68 16.39 -15.36 0.69
C ASN A 68 14.98 -15.65 1.18
N PHE A 69 14.33 -16.67 0.64
CA PHE A 69 12.96 -16.99 0.98
C PHE A 69 12.86 -18.13 2.00
N HIS A 70 12.14 -17.87 3.09
CA HIS A 70 11.82 -18.81 4.15
C HIS A 70 10.34 -19.16 4.10
N LEU A 71 10.03 -20.41 3.78
CA LEU A 71 8.65 -20.88 3.80
C LEU A 71 8.16 -21.01 5.25
N ILE A 72 7.01 -20.45 5.53
CA ILE A 72 6.29 -20.61 6.79
C ILE A 72 4.99 -21.38 6.55
N ASP A 73 4.50 -22.05 7.59
CA ASP A 73 3.26 -22.80 7.53
C ASP A 73 2.09 -21.87 7.16
N LYS A 74 1.14 -22.37 6.36
CA LYS A 74 -0.06 -21.61 5.96
C LYS A 74 -0.94 -21.27 7.15
N ASP A 75 -0.99 -22.19 8.14
CA ASP A 75 -1.81 -22.10 9.33
C ASP A 75 -1.03 -21.65 10.57
N ILE A 76 0.17 -21.09 10.37
CA ILE A 76 1.02 -20.61 11.46
C ILE A 76 0.27 -19.61 12.34
N THR A 77 0.24 -19.86 13.62
CA THR A 77 -0.35 -18.96 14.61
C THR A 77 0.50 -17.69 14.78
N ASP A 78 -0.07 -16.62 15.29
CA ASP A 78 0.65 -15.38 15.57
C ASP A 78 1.77 -15.57 16.60
N ILE A 79 1.54 -16.44 17.59
CA ILE A 79 2.54 -16.82 18.60
C ILE A 79 3.70 -17.53 17.93
N ALA A 80 3.44 -18.58 17.15
CA ALA A 80 4.49 -19.36 16.49
C ALA A 80 5.30 -18.54 15.46
N LEU A 81 4.64 -17.61 14.76
CA LEU A 81 5.32 -16.68 13.86
C LEU A 81 6.23 -15.73 14.65
N THR A 82 5.74 -15.17 15.76
CA THR A 82 6.52 -14.28 16.62
C THR A 82 7.72 -15.00 17.20
N ASP A 83 7.56 -16.21 17.71
CA ASP A 83 8.65 -17.03 18.26
C ASP A 83 9.70 -17.38 17.19
N LYS A 84 9.26 -17.70 15.97
CA LYS A 84 10.15 -17.93 14.83
C LYS A 84 10.98 -16.70 14.48
N LEU A 85 10.35 -15.51 14.47
CA LEU A 85 11.05 -14.24 14.22
C LEU A 85 12.05 -13.92 15.34
N ILE A 86 11.68 -14.12 16.60
CA ILE A 86 12.59 -13.95 17.76
C ILE A 86 13.76 -14.92 17.69
N GLY A 87 13.51 -16.20 17.31
CA GLY A 87 14.56 -17.19 17.09
C GLY A 87 15.56 -16.72 16.04
N PHE A 88 15.07 -16.30 14.88
CA PHE A 88 15.90 -15.73 13.82
C PHE A 88 16.73 -14.53 14.30
N ALA A 89 16.12 -13.64 15.08
CA ALA A 89 16.82 -12.47 15.58
C ALA A 89 17.95 -12.81 16.57
N LYS A 90 17.74 -13.82 17.41
CA LYS A 90 18.78 -14.30 18.34
C LYS A 90 20.00 -14.88 17.60
N GLU A 91 19.77 -15.56 16.48
CA GLU A 91 20.85 -16.09 15.61
C GLU A 91 21.64 -14.97 14.91
N HIS A 92 21.09 -13.76 14.84
CA HIS A 92 21.67 -12.59 14.18
C HIS A 92 21.86 -11.38 15.13
N ALA A 93 22.17 -11.66 16.39
CA ALA A 93 22.26 -10.64 17.44
C ALA A 93 23.35 -9.57 17.19
N ASP A 94 24.33 -9.85 16.32
CA ASP A 94 25.37 -8.92 15.88
C ASP A 94 24.89 -7.89 14.82
N SER A 95 23.65 -8.02 14.35
CA SER A 95 23.13 -7.29 13.20
C SER A 95 21.97 -6.36 13.60
N SER A 96 21.76 -5.33 12.83
CA SER A 96 20.59 -4.46 12.94
C SER A 96 19.48 -5.01 12.06
N LEU A 97 18.39 -5.46 12.68
CA LEU A 97 17.28 -6.13 12.01
C LEU A 97 16.11 -5.18 11.81
N PHE A 98 15.56 -5.15 10.59
CA PHE A 98 14.45 -4.29 10.18
C PHE A 98 13.27 -5.14 9.76
N LEU A 99 12.17 -5.11 10.54
CA LEU A 99 10.99 -5.94 10.28
C LEU A 99 9.90 -5.14 9.58
N VAL A 100 9.47 -5.59 8.39
CA VAL A 100 8.45 -4.91 7.57
C VAL A 100 7.38 -5.90 7.11
N GLY A 101 6.12 -5.60 7.42
CA GLY A 101 4.95 -6.30 6.88
C GLY A 101 4.59 -5.78 5.48
N CYS A 102 4.46 -6.68 4.52
CA CYS A 102 4.18 -6.32 3.12
C CYS A 102 2.74 -6.63 2.68
N THR A 103 1.88 -7.08 3.59
CA THR A 103 0.43 -7.21 3.40
C THR A 103 -0.28 -6.73 4.66
N ASP A 104 -1.58 -6.47 4.58
CA ASP A 104 -2.37 -6.00 5.73
C ASP A 104 -2.31 -7.00 6.88
N ASP A 105 -2.49 -8.31 6.62
CA ASP A 105 -2.39 -9.38 7.61
C ASP A 105 -1.02 -9.39 8.33
N TYR A 106 0.08 -9.28 7.59
CA TYR A 106 1.41 -9.28 8.20
C TYR A 106 1.73 -7.96 8.93
N ALA A 107 1.27 -6.83 8.41
CA ALA A 107 1.43 -5.55 9.10
C ALA A 107 0.68 -5.55 10.43
N GLU A 108 -0.56 -6.01 10.45
CA GLU A 108 -1.36 -6.16 11.66
C GLU A 108 -0.70 -7.08 12.68
N LYS A 109 -0.19 -8.24 12.26
CA LYS A 109 0.54 -9.18 13.14
C LYS A 109 1.78 -8.53 13.79
N ILE A 110 2.54 -7.75 13.04
CA ILE A 110 3.69 -7.00 13.58
C ILE A 110 3.22 -5.98 14.61
N ILE A 111 2.19 -5.19 14.30
CA ILE A 111 1.66 -4.16 15.19
C ILE A 111 1.17 -4.78 16.52
N LEU A 112 0.38 -5.85 16.42
CA LEU A 112 -0.18 -6.53 17.59
C LEU A 112 0.89 -7.18 18.49
N ASN A 113 2.03 -7.58 17.93
CA ASN A 113 3.14 -8.20 18.65
C ASN A 113 4.36 -7.28 18.80
N ARG A 114 4.20 -5.97 18.56
CA ARG A 114 5.29 -4.99 18.55
C ARG A 114 6.10 -4.99 19.86
N GLU A 115 5.43 -5.07 21.02
CA GLU A 115 6.11 -5.07 22.32
C GLU A 115 7.13 -6.21 22.45
N LYS A 116 6.81 -7.40 21.95
CA LYS A 116 7.71 -8.55 21.96
C LYS A 116 8.82 -8.44 20.91
N LEU A 117 8.51 -7.83 19.76
CA LEU A 117 9.41 -7.76 18.61
C LEU A 117 10.39 -6.57 18.70
N SER A 118 10.01 -5.47 19.34
CA SER A 118 10.83 -4.24 19.41
C SER A 118 12.16 -4.37 20.13
N GLY A 119 12.31 -5.39 21.00
CA GLY A 119 13.60 -5.72 21.62
C GLY A 119 14.61 -6.36 20.66
N TYR A 120 14.18 -6.78 19.48
CA TYR A 120 14.98 -7.50 18.48
C TYR A 120 15.03 -6.81 17.13
N TYR A 121 13.97 -6.07 16.77
CA TYR A 121 13.79 -5.47 15.46
C TYR A 121 13.46 -4.00 15.56
N PHE A 122 13.93 -3.22 14.63
CA PHE A 122 13.29 -1.95 14.32
C PHE A 122 12.01 -2.21 13.50
N CYS A 123 10.86 -1.89 14.08
CA CYS A 123 9.53 -2.09 13.48
C CYS A 123 8.89 -0.72 13.19
N PRO A 124 8.97 -0.17 11.97
CA PRO A 124 8.34 1.10 11.63
C PRO A 124 6.83 0.89 11.44
N CYS A 125 6.09 0.86 12.52
CA CYS A 125 4.65 0.63 12.53
C CYS A 125 3.96 1.44 13.64
N PRO A 126 2.66 1.76 13.52
CA PRO A 126 1.90 2.50 14.52
C PRO A 126 1.73 1.72 15.82
N ASP A 127 1.25 2.42 16.85
CA ASP A 127 0.89 1.77 18.09
C ASP A 127 -0.41 0.98 17.94
N LYS A 128 -0.52 -0.14 18.68
CA LYS A 128 -1.69 -1.03 18.67
C LYS A 128 -3.00 -0.29 18.97
N ALA A 129 -2.98 0.73 19.82
CA ALA A 129 -4.16 1.52 20.14
C ALA A 129 -4.79 2.21 18.93
N LEU A 130 -3.98 2.57 17.92
CA LEU A 130 -4.46 3.22 16.69
C LEU A 130 -5.11 2.25 15.70
N VAL A 131 -4.81 0.94 15.79
CA VAL A 131 -5.26 -0.05 14.79
C VAL A 131 -6.77 -0.04 14.64
N ASN A 132 -7.51 -0.19 15.74
CA ASN A 132 -8.97 -0.26 15.71
C ASN A 132 -9.62 1.04 15.20
N HIS A 133 -9.01 2.19 15.49
CA HIS A 133 -9.52 3.49 15.03
C HIS A 133 -9.27 3.76 13.54
N LEU A 134 -8.27 3.12 12.95
CA LEU A 134 -7.86 3.39 11.58
C LEU A 134 -8.26 2.29 10.59
N ILE A 135 -8.29 1.02 11.01
CA ILE A 135 -8.63 -0.11 10.12
C ILE A 135 -10.15 -0.21 9.90
N PHE A 136 -10.96 0.02 10.95
CA PHE A 136 -12.41 -0.02 10.80
C PHE A 136 -12.92 1.24 10.11
N LYS A 137 -13.57 1.06 8.97
CA LYS A 137 -14.00 2.18 8.11
C LYS A 137 -14.89 3.19 8.85
N ALA A 138 -15.79 2.72 9.73
CA ALA A 138 -16.67 3.60 10.50
C ALA A 138 -15.86 4.57 11.38
N SER A 139 -14.95 4.05 12.21
CA SER A 139 -14.12 4.87 13.10
C SER A 139 -13.08 5.70 12.35
N PHE A 140 -12.61 5.23 11.19
CA PHE A 140 -11.76 6.03 10.33
C PHE A 140 -12.49 7.27 9.77
N TYR A 141 -13.76 7.13 9.37
CA TYR A 141 -14.54 8.27 8.89
C TYR A 141 -14.90 9.27 10.00
N GLU A 142 -15.18 8.81 11.22
CA GLU A 142 -15.29 9.68 12.40
C GLU A 142 -14.00 10.49 12.61
N THR A 143 -12.86 9.84 12.43
CA THR A 143 -11.55 10.49 12.49
C THR A 143 -11.37 11.49 11.35
N CYS A 144 -11.75 11.15 10.12
CA CYS A 144 -11.70 12.07 8.97
C CYS A 144 -12.54 13.33 9.23
N GLU A 145 -13.72 13.21 9.80
CA GLU A 145 -14.57 14.33 10.16
C GLU A 145 -13.88 15.26 11.17
N LYS A 146 -13.33 14.71 12.25
CA LYS A 146 -12.58 15.45 13.27
C LYS A 146 -11.45 16.30 12.69
N TYR A 147 -10.74 15.79 11.67
CA TYR A 147 -9.59 16.48 11.06
C TYR A 147 -9.93 17.21 9.75
N GLY A 148 -11.19 17.30 9.38
CA GLY A 148 -11.64 17.95 8.15
C GLY A 148 -11.06 17.29 6.88
N ILE A 149 -10.78 15.98 6.93
CA ILE A 149 -10.33 15.18 5.79
C ILE A 149 -11.56 14.77 4.99
N PRO A 150 -11.72 15.19 3.73
CA PRO A 150 -12.89 14.81 2.94
C PRO A 150 -12.92 13.29 2.71
N TYR A 151 -14.08 12.70 2.91
CA TYR A 151 -14.37 11.30 2.61
C TYR A 151 -15.74 11.20 1.91
N PRO A 152 -16.06 10.10 1.22
CA PRO A 152 -17.38 9.97 0.59
C PRO A 152 -18.49 10.01 1.63
N ASP A 153 -19.60 10.69 1.32
CA ASP A 153 -20.74 10.76 2.21
C ASP A 153 -21.17 9.37 2.63
N THR A 154 -21.28 9.15 3.93
CA THR A 154 -21.34 7.80 4.52
C THR A 154 -22.43 7.73 5.58
N LYS A 155 -23.24 6.67 5.52
CA LYS A 155 -24.18 6.24 6.56
C LYS A 155 -23.78 4.86 7.06
N VAL A 156 -23.79 4.69 8.36
CA VAL A 156 -23.52 3.40 9.00
C VAL A 156 -24.84 2.76 9.39
N ILE A 157 -25.01 1.47 9.09
CA ILE A 157 -26.09 0.60 9.54
C ILE A 157 -25.48 -0.37 10.55
N SER A 158 -26.00 -0.36 11.78
CA SER A 158 -25.41 -1.10 12.90
C SER A 158 -26.11 -2.45 13.15
N SER A 159 -27.30 -2.66 12.62
CA SER A 159 -28.07 -3.92 12.78
C SER A 159 -29.00 -4.19 11.60
N ALA A 160 -29.50 -5.40 11.51
CA ALA A 160 -30.50 -5.78 10.50
C ALA A 160 -31.81 -4.99 10.66
N ASP A 161 -32.19 -4.61 11.89
CA ASP A 161 -33.41 -3.87 12.18
C ASP A 161 -33.37 -2.44 11.66
N GLU A 162 -32.16 -1.86 11.51
CA GLU A 162 -31.96 -0.56 10.89
C GLU A 162 -32.09 -0.59 9.35
N ALA A 163 -32.18 -1.76 8.74
CA ALA A 163 -32.29 -1.93 7.28
C ALA A 163 -33.74 -1.64 6.80
N THR A 164 -34.17 -0.40 6.95
CA THR A 164 -35.48 0.11 6.50
C THR A 164 -35.32 1.19 5.44
N ALA A 165 -36.39 1.44 4.66
CA ALA A 165 -36.34 2.47 3.62
C ALA A 165 -36.10 3.88 4.20
N GLU A 166 -36.64 4.15 5.39
CA GLU A 166 -36.48 5.42 6.09
C GLU A 166 -35.06 5.67 6.58
N ASN A 167 -34.29 4.60 6.82
CA ASN A 167 -32.91 4.67 7.27
C ASN A 167 -31.89 4.69 6.11
N LEU A 168 -32.32 4.50 4.88
CA LEU A 168 -31.43 4.68 3.74
C LEU A 168 -31.07 6.16 3.57
N PRO A 169 -29.78 6.49 3.31
CA PRO A 169 -29.39 7.88 3.06
C PRO A 169 -29.85 8.37 1.67
N ASP A 170 -30.09 9.67 1.56
CA ASP A 170 -30.39 10.32 0.28
C ASP A 170 -29.10 10.69 -0.47
N PHE A 171 -28.31 9.68 -0.80
CA PHE A 171 -27.08 9.88 -1.58
C PHE A 171 -27.29 9.72 -3.09
N GLY A 172 -28.51 9.38 -3.50
CA GLY A 172 -28.80 8.94 -4.88
C GLY A 172 -28.23 7.55 -5.19
N TYR A 173 -28.41 7.15 -6.43
CA TYR A 173 -27.93 5.84 -6.92
C TYR A 173 -27.05 6.04 -8.17
N PRO A 174 -26.08 5.14 -8.38
CA PRO A 174 -25.78 3.92 -7.61
C PRO A 174 -25.20 4.23 -6.22
N MET A 175 -25.52 3.38 -5.22
CA MET A 175 -24.99 3.46 -3.86
C MET A 175 -24.03 2.31 -3.59
N ILE A 176 -22.92 2.60 -2.91
CA ILE A 176 -21.94 1.59 -2.51
C ILE A 176 -22.31 1.03 -1.14
N ILE A 177 -22.29 -0.30 -1.03
CA ILE A 177 -22.52 -1.04 0.21
C ILE A 177 -21.32 -1.93 0.48
N LYS A 178 -20.74 -1.82 1.67
CA LYS A 178 -19.57 -2.62 2.07
C LYS A 178 -19.58 -2.93 3.57
N PRO A 179 -19.05 -4.09 4.01
CA PRO A 179 -18.87 -4.38 5.42
C PRO A 179 -17.81 -3.44 6.02
N SER A 180 -17.98 -3.04 7.29
CA SER A 180 -17.00 -2.23 8.01
C SER A 180 -15.72 -3.04 8.25
N SER A 181 -15.85 -4.28 8.70
CA SER A 181 -14.73 -5.21 8.91
C SER A 181 -14.66 -6.28 7.82
N SER A 182 -13.65 -6.20 6.97
CA SER A 182 -13.41 -7.24 5.96
C SER A 182 -13.02 -8.58 6.60
N VAL A 183 -12.27 -8.56 7.70
CA VAL A 183 -11.83 -9.78 8.40
C VAL A 183 -13.02 -10.58 8.96
N LEU A 184 -13.93 -9.89 9.62
CA LEU A 184 -15.13 -10.53 10.15
C LEU A 184 -16.05 -10.98 9.01
N TYR A 185 -16.16 -10.19 7.95
CA TYR A 185 -17.02 -10.48 6.82
C TYR A 185 -16.65 -11.80 6.13
N TRP A 186 -15.37 -12.05 5.86
CA TRP A 186 -14.92 -13.29 5.23
C TRP A 186 -15.09 -14.55 6.08
N LYS A 187 -15.38 -14.40 7.39
CA LYS A 187 -15.72 -15.52 8.29
C LYS A 187 -17.20 -15.96 8.18
N HIS A 188 -18.04 -15.16 7.53
CA HIS A 188 -19.46 -15.40 7.34
C HIS A 188 -19.83 -15.49 5.86
N PRO A 189 -19.33 -16.52 5.13
CA PRO A 189 -19.54 -16.64 3.70
C PRO A 189 -20.99 -16.98 3.36
N PHE A 190 -21.48 -16.44 2.25
CA PHE A 190 -22.77 -16.74 1.64
C PHE A 190 -22.68 -16.71 0.13
N ASP A 191 -23.65 -17.29 -0.55
CA ASP A 191 -23.66 -17.35 -2.01
C ASP A 191 -23.84 -15.93 -2.61
N GLY A 192 -23.05 -15.64 -3.66
CA GLY A 192 -23.04 -14.30 -4.25
C GLY A 192 -22.29 -13.22 -3.46
N MET A 193 -21.58 -13.58 -2.39
CA MET A 193 -20.77 -12.66 -1.56
C MET A 193 -19.76 -11.85 -2.37
N LYS A 194 -19.73 -10.53 -2.17
CA LYS A 194 -18.79 -9.58 -2.77
C LYS A 194 -18.12 -8.71 -1.73
N LYS A 195 -16.91 -8.26 -1.97
CA LYS A 195 -16.20 -7.30 -1.10
C LYS A 195 -16.90 -5.94 -1.07
N VAL A 196 -17.47 -5.52 -2.19
CA VAL A 196 -18.18 -4.25 -2.38
C VAL A 196 -19.36 -4.51 -3.29
N TYR A 197 -20.52 -3.97 -2.92
CA TYR A 197 -21.75 -4.02 -3.70
C TYR A 197 -22.08 -2.63 -4.24
N THR A 198 -22.76 -2.60 -5.38
CA THR A 198 -23.30 -1.38 -5.96
C THR A 198 -24.80 -1.59 -6.11
N ALA A 199 -25.59 -0.90 -5.32
CA ALA A 199 -27.05 -0.94 -5.39
C ALA A 199 -27.55 0.12 -6.37
N LYS A 200 -28.52 -0.22 -7.22
CA LYS A 200 -29.08 0.67 -8.25
C LYS A 200 -30.35 1.40 -7.78
N ASN A 201 -30.95 0.94 -6.69
CA ASN A 201 -32.16 1.50 -6.09
C ASN A 201 -32.27 1.04 -4.63
N SER A 202 -33.29 1.56 -3.93
CA SER A 202 -33.55 1.26 -2.50
C SER A 202 -33.83 -0.23 -2.23
N ASP A 203 -34.61 -0.89 -3.10
CA ASP A 203 -34.96 -2.29 -2.91
C ASP A 203 -33.72 -3.19 -3.00
N GLU A 204 -32.84 -2.91 -3.96
CA GLU A 204 -31.57 -3.64 -4.09
C GLU A 204 -30.65 -3.36 -2.89
N ALA A 205 -30.60 -2.13 -2.41
CA ALA A 205 -29.82 -1.77 -1.22
C ALA A 205 -30.29 -2.54 0.01
N LEU A 206 -31.58 -2.51 0.29
CA LEU A 206 -32.20 -3.24 1.42
C LEU A 206 -31.99 -4.74 1.32
N ARG A 207 -32.14 -5.32 0.13
CA ARG A 207 -31.89 -6.74 -0.12
C ARG A 207 -30.46 -7.11 0.25
N ILE A 208 -29.46 -6.35 -0.28
CA ILE A 208 -28.04 -6.60 -0.02
C ILE A 208 -27.73 -6.52 1.50
N ILE A 209 -28.22 -5.48 2.18
CA ILE A 209 -27.98 -5.31 3.62
C ILE A 209 -28.54 -6.51 4.40
N LYS A 210 -29.78 -6.92 4.09
CA LYS A 210 -30.45 -8.07 4.73
C LYS A 210 -29.71 -9.39 4.45
N GLU A 211 -29.22 -9.62 3.22
CA GLU A 211 -28.42 -10.80 2.88
C GLU A 211 -27.10 -10.85 3.69
N ILE A 212 -26.43 -9.72 3.84
CA ILE A 212 -25.19 -9.64 4.63
C ILE A 212 -25.48 -9.99 6.10
N TYR A 213 -26.50 -9.41 6.73
CA TYR A 213 -26.83 -9.70 8.11
C TYR A 213 -27.38 -11.12 8.31
N ALA A 214 -28.15 -11.64 7.35
CA ALA A 214 -28.65 -13.02 7.37
C ALA A 214 -27.52 -14.07 7.34
N SER A 215 -26.34 -13.73 6.83
CA SER A 215 -25.14 -14.61 6.91
C SER A 215 -24.57 -14.74 8.33
N GLY A 216 -25.09 -13.98 9.29
CA GLY A 216 -24.56 -13.90 10.67
C GLY A 216 -23.40 -12.91 10.81
N TYR A 217 -23.18 -12.01 9.84
CA TYR A 217 -22.18 -10.96 9.95
C TYR A 217 -22.43 -10.06 11.17
N PRO A 218 -21.49 -9.95 12.15
CA PRO A 218 -21.80 -9.36 13.47
C PRO A 218 -21.47 -7.86 13.57
N ASP A 219 -20.96 -7.22 12.52
CA ASP A 219 -20.46 -5.85 12.57
C ASP A 219 -21.25 -4.93 11.62
N LYS A 220 -20.92 -3.66 11.60
CA LYS A 220 -21.58 -2.58 10.87
C LYS A 220 -21.44 -2.71 9.35
N ILE A 221 -22.44 -2.22 8.63
CA ILE A 221 -22.43 -2.06 7.19
C ILE A 221 -22.30 -0.57 6.85
N ILE A 222 -21.45 -0.25 5.88
CA ILE A 222 -21.22 1.09 5.37
C ILE A 222 -22.03 1.28 4.10
N LEU A 223 -22.91 2.28 4.09
CA LEU A 223 -23.56 2.81 2.90
C LEU A 223 -22.82 4.06 2.50
N GLN A 224 -22.44 4.18 1.23
CA GLN A 224 -21.58 5.26 0.79
C GLN A 224 -22.01 5.81 -0.56
N ARG A 225 -21.97 7.14 -0.71
CA ARG A 225 -22.21 7.79 -1.99
C ARG A 225 -21.21 7.28 -3.03
N PHE A 226 -21.70 6.93 -4.19
CA PHE A 226 -20.84 6.54 -5.30
C PHE A 226 -20.08 7.77 -5.83
N VAL A 227 -18.77 7.73 -5.73
CA VAL A 227 -17.91 8.74 -6.36
C VAL A 227 -17.60 8.29 -7.77
N ALA A 228 -18.15 8.98 -8.77
CA ALA A 228 -17.96 8.66 -10.18
C ALA A 228 -16.49 8.84 -10.63
N GLY A 229 -16.17 8.31 -11.80
CA GLY A 229 -14.87 8.47 -12.44
C GLY A 229 -14.14 7.14 -12.67
N ALA A 230 -13.27 7.13 -13.68
CA ALA A 230 -12.43 6.01 -14.08
C ALA A 230 -11.23 5.81 -13.13
N ASP A 231 -10.35 4.85 -13.43
CA ASP A 231 -9.11 4.61 -12.69
C ASP A 231 -8.27 5.89 -12.53
N CYS A 232 -8.25 6.74 -13.56
CA CYS A 232 -7.50 8.01 -13.55
C CYS A 232 -8.02 9.07 -12.57
N ASN A 233 -9.19 8.89 -11.97
CA ASN A 233 -9.65 9.69 -10.85
C ASN A 233 -9.09 9.20 -9.50
N MET A 234 -8.50 8.00 -9.45
CA MET A 234 -7.85 7.48 -8.26
C MET A 234 -6.48 8.13 -8.04
N SER A 235 -6.14 8.29 -6.79
CA SER A 235 -4.83 8.73 -6.33
C SER A 235 -4.40 7.91 -5.13
N VAL A 236 -3.10 7.79 -4.93
CA VAL A 236 -2.50 7.13 -3.78
C VAL A 236 -1.54 8.07 -3.09
N LEU A 237 -1.67 8.21 -1.77
CA LEU A 237 -0.72 8.98 -0.97
C LEU A 237 -0.01 8.05 0.00
N THR A 238 1.28 7.86 -0.19
CA THR A 238 2.14 7.15 0.77
C THR A 238 2.87 8.16 1.64
N CYS A 239 2.77 7.99 2.96
CA CYS A 239 3.51 8.77 3.95
C CYS A 239 4.42 7.87 4.77
N TYR A 240 5.47 8.46 5.34
CA TYR A 240 6.29 7.87 6.39
C TYR A 240 6.39 8.84 7.57
N SER A 241 6.01 8.36 8.75
CA SER A 241 6.20 9.06 10.01
C SER A 241 7.31 8.38 10.80
N ASP A 242 8.21 9.19 11.38
CA ASP A 242 9.36 8.70 12.14
C ASP A 242 8.95 8.05 13.48
N LYS A 243 9.93 7.50 14.18
CA LYS A 243 9.74 6.88 15.50
C LYS A 243 9.21 7.84 16.57
N ASN A 244 9.28 9.15 16.35
CA ASN A 244 8.74 10.20 17.22
C ASN A 244 7.32 10.63 16.81
N GLY A 245 6.73 9.97 15.79
CA GLY A 245 5.37 10.26 15.31
C GLY A 245 5.27 11.53 14.48
N LYS A 246 6.34 11.93 13.78
CA LYS A 246 6.35 13.09 12.89
C LYS A 246 6.49 12.66 11.44
N VAL A 247 5.66 13.21 10.58
CA VAL A 247 5.71 12.93 9.12
C VAL A 247 7.03 13.44 8.56
N ARG A 248 7.76 12.54 7.89
CA ARG A 248 9.06 12.83 7.26
C ARG A 248 9.06 12.62 5.75
N MET A 249 8.06 11.95 5.23
CA MET A 249 7.93 11.75 3.78
C MET A 249 6.48 11.73 3.35
N MET A 250 6.20 12.37 2.22
CA MET A 250 4.91 12.30 1.54
C MET A 250 5.11 12.17 0.03
N CYS A 251 4.48 11.18 -0.58
CA CYS A 251 4.50 10.97 -2.03
C CYS A 251 3.09 10.69 -2.53
N LEU A 252 2.57 11.57 -3.39
CA LEU A 252 1.25 11.48 -3.97
C LEU A 252 1.36 11.08 -5.45
N GLY A 253 0.57 10.12 -5.86
CA GLY A 253 0.51 9.64 -7.22
C GLY A 253 -0.92 9.58 -7.77
N ASN A 254 -1.10 10.06 -9.00
CA ASN A 254 -2.30 9.86 -9.77
C ASN A 254 -2.24 8.49 -10.46
N VAL A 255 -3.25 7.68 -10.28
CA VAL A 255 -3.36 6.35 -10.88
C VAL A 255 -3.81 6.52 -12.33
N LEU A 256 -3.09 5.92 -13.26
CA LEU A 256 -3.48 5.88 -14.66
C LEU A 256 -4.32 4.65 -14.97
N LEU A 257 -4.00 3.55 -14.30
CA LEU A 257 -4.58 2.25 -14.57
C LEU A 257 -4.56 1.38 -13.31
N GLU A 258 -5.64 0.65 -13.05
CA GLU A 258 -5.76 -0.38 -12.02
C GLU A 258 -5.81 -1.79 -12.62
N GLU A 259 -5.62 -2.81 -11.81
CA GLU A 259 -5.88 -4.20 -12.20
C GLU A 259 -7.37 -4.51 -12.06
N HIS A 260 -8.01 -5.03 -13.12
CA HIS A 260 -9.45 -5.32 -13.18
C HIS A 260 -9.76 -6.83 -13.03
N THR A 261 -8.77 -7.67 -12.78
CA THR A 261 -9.05 -9.10 -12.54
C THR A 261 -9.77 -9.27 -11.20
N PRO A 262 -10.71 -10.22 -11.03
CA PRO A 262 -11.55 -10.34 -9.82
C PRO A 262 -10.79 -10.39 -8.49
N LYS A 263 -9.56 -10.95 -8.49
CA LYS A 263 -8.71 -11.06 -7.28
C LYS A 263 -7.76 -9.88 -7.09
N ALA A 264 -7.68 -8.97 -8.07
CA ALA A 264 -6.70 -7.87 -8.04
C ALA A 264 -7.33 -6.49 -8.28
N ILE A 265 -8.66 -6.40 -8.36
CA ILE A 265 -9.40 -5.13 -8.46
C ILE A 265 -8.92 -4.15 -7.39
N GLY A 266 -8.65 -2.91 -7.81
CA GLY A 266 -8.18 -1.83 -6.94
C GLY A 266 -6.66 -1.83 -6.71
N ASN A 267 -5.90 -2.78 -7.30
CA ASN A 267 -4.45 -2.68 -7.28
C ASN A 267 -3.97 -1.72 -8.36
N HIS A 268 -3.25 -0.69 -7.97
CA HIS A 268 -2.68 0.27 -8.91
C HIS A 268 -1.62 -0.41 -9.80
N ALA A 269 -1.73 -0.21 -11.12
CA ALA A 269 -0.87 -0.79 -12.12
C ALA A 269 0.07 0.24 -12.79
N ALA A 270 -0.32 1.52 -12.79
CA ALA A 270 0.49 2.62 -13.32
C ALA A 270 0.17 3.93 -12.57
N ILE A 271 1.20 4.71 -12.24
CA ILE A 271 1.10 5.92 -11.41
C ILE A 271 2.03 7.00 -11.96
N ILE A 272 1.52 8.26 -12.07
CA ILE A 272 2.34 9.46 -12.25
C ILE A 272 2.28 10.28 -10.96
N THR A 273 3.44 10.66 -10.42
CA THR A 273 3.54 11.48 -9.21
C THR A 273 3.18 12.94 -9.47
N TYR A 274 2.53 13.56 -8.48
CA TYR A 274 2.19 14.97 -8.51
C TYR A 274 2.18 15.57 -7.10
N ARG A 275 1.86 16.85 -6.96
CA ARG A 275 1.77 17.54 -5.67
C ARG A 275 0.39 18.14 -5.46
N ASN A 276 -0.13 18.01 -4.23
CA ASN A 276 -1.34 18.67 -3.77
C ASN A 276 -1.10 19.16 -2.33
N LYS A 277 -0.70 20.43 -2.19
CA LYS A 277 -0.33 20.98 -0.89
C LYS A 277 -1.48 20.96 0.11
N PRO A 278 -2.72 21.38 -0.22
CA PRO A 278 -3.85 21.31 0.71
C PRO A 278 -4.10 19.90 1.27
N LEU A 279 -4.01 18.87 0.43
CA LEU A 279 -4.15 17.48 0.85
C LEU A 279 -2.99 17.04 1.75
N PHE A 280 -1.75 17.40 1.40
CA PHE A 280 -0.59 17.12 2.22
C PHE A 280 -0.70 17.72 3.61
N ASP A 281 -1.09 18.99 3.72
CA ASP A 281 -1.19 19.68 5.00
C ASP A 281 -2.25 19.01 5.91
N LYS A 282 -3.42 18.62 5.38
CA LYS A 282 -4.46 17.93 6.15
C LYS A 282 -3.99 16.56 6.66
N ILE A 283 -3.44 15.74 5.77
CA ILE A 283 -3.00 14.38 6.14
C ILE A 283 -1.79 14.45 7.09
N ARG A 284 -0.86 15.38 6.88
CA ARG A 284 0.26 15.59 7.79
C ARG A 284 -0.23 15.95 9.19
N ASN A 285 -1.09 16.96 9.31
CA ASN A 285 -1.61 17.40 10.60
C ASN A 285 -2.33 16.26 11.34
N PHE A 286 -3.11 15.47 10.63
CA PHE A 286 -3.75 14.28 11.17
C PHE A 286 -2.74 13.26 11.70
N LEU A 287 -1.75 12.86 10.88
CA LEU A 287 -0.76 11.85 11.28
C LEU A 287 0.14 12.33 12.42
N ASP A 288 0.54 13.61 12.41
CA ASP A 288 1.38 14.23 13.46
C ASP A 288 0.63 14.32 14.79
N ASP A 289 -0.68 14.64 14.77
CA ASP A 289 -1.51 14.78 15.97
C ASP A 289 -1.78 13.46 16.67
N ILE A 290 -2.05 12.39 15.87
CA ILE A 290 -2.25 11.06 16.45
C ILE A 290 -0.93 10.33 16.79
N GLY A 291 0.22 10.94 16.53
CA GLY A 291 1.53 10.34 16.77
C GLY A 291 1.77 9.07 15.96
N TYR A 292 1.27 9.04 14.71
CA TYR A 292 1.42 7.89 13.82
C TYR A 292 2.89 7.57 13.56
N ARG A 293 3.25 6.29 13.45
CA ARG A 293 4.62 5.82 13.19
C ARG A 293 4.65 4.83 12.04
N GLY A 294 5.71 4.91 11.22
CA GLY A 294 5.90 4.04 10.07
C GLY A 294 5.15 4.50 8.83
N PHE A 295 4.93 3.56 7.91
CA PHE A 295 4.23 3.84 6.66
C PHE A 295 2.72 3.87 6.83
N SER A 296 2.09 4.84 6.18
CA SER A 296 0.65 4.87 5.90
C SER A 296 0.42 5.06 4.41
N ASN A 297 -0.63 4.42 3.88
CA ASN A 297 -0.99 4.51 2.46
C ASN A 297 -2.49 4.78 2.35
N PHE A 298 -2.82 5.94 1.79
CA PHE A 298 -4.20 6.40 1.63
C PHE A 298 -4.67 6.15 0.20
N ASP A 299 -5.83 5.54 0.05
CA ASP A 299 -6.53 5.43 -1.21
C ASP A 299 -7.52 6.60 -1.34
N ILE A 300 -7.36 7.40 -2.39
CA ILE A 300 -8.02 8.69 -2.57
C ILE A 300 -8.66 8.72 -3.95
N LYS A 301 -9.86 9.28 -4.06
CA LYS A 301 -10.50 9.51 -5.35
C LYS A 301 -10.88 10.98 -5.52
N TYR A 302 -10.55 11.54 -6.67
CA TYR A 302 -11.01 12.86 -7.05
C TYR A 302 -12.48 12.79 -7.46
N ASP A 303 -13.30 13.54 -6.77
CA ASP A 303 -14.71 13.72 -7.01
C ASP A 303 -14.91 14.99 -7.85
N ALA A 304 -15.14 14.82 -9.14
CA ALA A 304 -15.30 15.94 -10.08
C ALA A 304 -16.58 16.74 -9.84
N GLU A 305 -17.60 16.15 -9.21
CA GLU A 305 -18.86 16.83 -8.90
C GLU A 305 -18.67 17.90 -7.82
N SER A 306 -17.85 17.61 -6.81
CA SER A 306 -17.57 18.51 -5.68
C SER A 306 -16.20 19.17 -5.73
N ASP A 307 -15.40 18.95 -6.78
CA ASP A 307 -14.00 19.39 -6.92
C ASP A 307 -13.16 19.04 -5.68
N THR A 308 -13.29 17.81 -5.19
CA THR A 308 -12.72 17.41 -3.91
C THR A 308 -12.01 16.05 -3.98
N TYR A 309 -10.85 15.92 -3.32
CA TYR A 309 -10.17 14.65 -3.12
C TYR A 309 -10.73 13.94 -1.89
N ARG A 310 -11.43 12.83 -2.08
CA ARG A 310 -12.08 12.06 -1.03
C ARG A 310 -11.24 10.85 -0.64
N VAL A 311 -10.92 10.73 0.65
CA VAL A 311 -10.13 9.62 1.21
C VAL A 311 -11.05 8.44 1.52
N PHE A 312 -10.75 7.27 0.97
CA PHE A 312 -11.57 6.05 1.13
C PHE A 312 -11.11 5.18 2.28
N GLU A 313 -9.80 5.04 2.46
CA GLU A 313 -9.20 4.22 3.51
C GLU A 313 -7.74 4.60 3.75
N ILE A 314 -7.24 4.21 4.91
CA ILE A 314 -5.84 4.19 5.26
C ILE A 314 -5.39 2.74 5.44
N ASN A 315 -4.26 2.38 4.81
CA ASN A 315 -3.58 1.12 5.04
C ASN A 315 -2.36 1.38 5.95
N LEU A 316 -2.21 0.61 7.03
CA LEU A 316 -1.17 0.83 8.06
C LEU A 316 0.19 0.24 7.64
N ARG A 317 0.54 0.41 6.40
CA ARG A 317 1.74 -0.08 5.73
C ARG A 317 2.00 0.70 4.44
N GLN A 318 3.16 0.48 3.81
CA GLN A 318 3.41 0.89 2.43
C GLN A 318 2.49 0.13 1.45
N GLY A 319 2.05 0.79 0.39
CA GLY A 319 1.16 0.20 -0.63
C GLY A 319 1.82 -0.91 -1.46
N ARG A 320 1.03 -1.73 -2.16
CA ARG A 320 1.54 -2.71 -3.12
C ARG A 320 2.34 -2.04 -4.25
N SER A 321 1.97 -0.82 -4.60
CA SER A 321 2.64 0.03 -5.59
C SER A 321 3.84 0.82 -5.03
N ASN A 322 4.27 0.59 -3.79
CA ASN A 322 5.23 1.43 -3.06
C ASN A 322 6.49 1.82 -3.83
N TYR A 323 6.88 1.05 -4.85
CA TYR A 323 8.07 1.37 -5.63
C TYR A 323 7.92 2.69 -6.42
N TYR A 324 6.70 3.22 -6.59
CA TYR A 324 6.52 4.56 -7.17
C TYR A 324 7.17 5.65 -6.31
N VAL A 325 7.22 5.45 -4.97
CA VAL A 325 7.93 6.33 -4.04
C VAL A 325 9.44 6.29 -4.31
N THR A 326 10.01 5.07 -4.40
CA THR A 326 11.43 4.89 -4.73
C THR A 326 11.74 5.45 -6.12
N GLY A 327 10.89 5.19 -7.10
CA GLY A 327 11.00 5.74 -8.46
C GLY A 327 10.91 7.26 -8.52
N SER A 328 10.24 7.92 -7.56
CA SER A 328 10.19 9.38 -7.44
C SER A 328 11.43 10.00 -6.78
N GLY A 329 12.43 9.19 -6.44
CA GLY A 329 13.68 9.63 -5.85
C GLY A 329 13.80 9.46 -4.34
N ILE A 330 12.80 8.87 -3.67
CA ILE A 330 12.81 8.64 -2.21
C ILE A 330 12.89 7.14 -1.93
N ASN A 331 14.07 6.61 -1.65
CA ASN A 331 14.23 5.22 -1.32
C ASN A 331 13.63 4.90 0.05
N ILE A 332 12.57 4.07 0.08
CA ILE A 332 11.82 3.76 1.30
C ILE A 332 12.66 3.00 2.35
N ALA A 333 13.66 2.24 1.94
CA ALA A 333 14.54 1.54 2.86
C ALA A 333 15.46 2.52 3.61
N ARG A 334 15.88 3.62 2.96
CA ARG A 334 16.64 4.68 3.64
C ARG A 334 15.83 5.34 4.76
N LEU A 335 14.56 5.64 4.54
CA LEU A 335 13.70 6.20 5.57
C LEU A 335 13.69 5.31 6.82
N ILE A 336 13.51 4.01 6.65
CA ILE A 336 13.48 3.03 7.75
C ILE A 336 14.82 2.98 8.51
N VAL A 337 15.92 2.90 7.77
CA VAL A 337 17.25 2.72 8.35
C VAL A 337 17.74 4.03 9.01
N GLU A 338 17.54 5.15 8.34
CA GLU A 338 17.95 6.47 8.85
C GLU A 338 17.15 6.88 10.09
N ASP A 339 15.85 6.53 10.16
CA ASP A 339 15.02 6.71 11.35
C ASP A 339 15.51 5.86 12.54
N CYS A 340 15.85 4.60 12.30
CA CYS A 340 16.41 3.72 13.33
C CYS A 340 17.68 4.29 13.96
N PHE A 341 18.55 4.90 13.15
CA PHE A 341 19.85 5.40 13.59
C PHE A 341 19.91 6.90 13.87
N ASP A 342 18.76 7.57 14.04
CA ASP A 342 18.66 9.03 14.30
C ASP A 342 19.40 9.90 13.26
N SER A 343 19.38 9.44 12.00
CA SER A 343 20.00 10.15 10.89
C SER A 343 19.01 10.68 9.87
N LEU A 344 17.73 10.42 10.06
CA LEU A 344 16.65 11.01 9.27
C LEU A 344 16.48 12.48 9.69
N GLY A 345 16.56 13.39 8.70
CA GLY A 345 16.42 14.82 8.96
C GLY A 345 15.01 15.24 9.40
N ASP A 346 14.88 16.45 9.90
CA ASP A 346 13.62 16.99 10.42
C ASP A 346 12.67 17.50 9.32
N GLU A 347 13.17 17.73 8.13
CA GLU A 347 12.37 18.21 7.00
C GLU A 347 11.53 17.09 6.36
N ILE A 348 10.38 17.49 5.84
CA ILE A 348 9.53 16.57 5.07
C ILE A 348 10.05 16.43 3.64
N ILE A 349 10.36 15.22 3.22
CA ILE A 349 10.78 14.90 1.87
C ILE A 349 9.54 14.61 1.03
N TYR A 350 9.38 15.33 -0.06
CA TYR A 350 8.27 15.13 -1.00
C TYR A 350 8.72 14.40 -2.26
N GLY A 351 7.94 13.42 -2.70
CA GLY A 351 8.16 12.76 -3.98
C GLY A 351 8.30 13.76 -5.12
N LYS A 352 9.27 13.54 -6.03
CA LYS A 352 9.42 14.39 -7.21
C LYS A 352 8.17 14.26 -8.07
N PRO A 353 7.56 15.36 -8.50
CA PRO A 353 6.45 15.31 -9.44
C PRO A 353 6.93 14.84 -10.82
N ASP A 354 5.98 14.43 -11.64
CA ASP A 354 6.21 13.99 -13.01
C ASP A 354 7.25 12.86 -13.12
N THR A 355 7.20 11.89 -12.21
CA THR A 355 7.82 10.58 -12.36
C THR A 355 6.75 9.54 -12.64
N PHE A 356 7.07 8.55 -13.45
CA PHE A 356 6.12 7.54 -13.88
C PHE A 356 6.57 6.14 -13.41
N TRP A 357 5.68 5.47 -12.70
CA TRP A 357 5.87 4.09 -12.28
C TRP A 357 4.82 3.17 -12.90
N HIS A 358 5.23 1.95 -13.25
CA HIS A 358 4.31 0.91 -13.71
C HIS A 358 4.70 -0.49 -13.24
N ALA A 359 3.70 -1.33 -13.00
CA ALA A 359 3.85 -2.76 -12.68
C ALA A 359 3.55 -3.65 -13.90
N VAL A 360 2.93 -3.10 -14.93
CA VAL A 360 2.48 -3.79 -16.14
C VAL A 360 3.19 -3.22 -17.37
N PRO A 361 3.22 -3.91 -18.52
CA PRO A 361 3.88 -3.40 -19.73
C PRO A 361 3.34 -2.04 -20.18
N LEU A 362 4.21 -1.15 -20.66
CA LEU A 362 3.85 0.18 -21.18
C LEU A 362 2.74 0.13 -22.24
N GLY A 363 2.79 -0.87 -23.14
CA GLY A 363 1.74 -1.08 -24.15
C GLY A 363 0.37 -1.36 -23.57
N VAL A 364 0.29 -2.01 -22.38
CA VAL A 364 -0.95 -2.18 -21.64
C VAL A 364 -1.42 -0.85 -21.07
N VAL A 365 -0.53 -0.09 -20.42
CA VAL A 365 -0.88 1.23 -19.87
C VAL A 365 -1.41 2.14 -20.96
N TYR A 366 -0.68 2.30 -22.07
CA TYR A 366 -1.07 3.22 -23.15
C TYR A 366 -2.38 2.86 -23.83
N LYS A 367 -2.67 1.55 -23.91
CA LYS A 367 -3.90 1.08 -24.54
C LYS A 367 -5.13 1.26 -23.65
N TYR A 368 -5.01 0.94 -22.36
CA TYR A 368 -6.14 0.78 -21.47
C TYR A 368 -6.38 1.96 -20.52
N THR A 369 -5.45 2.91 -20.40
CA THR A 369 -5.71 4.17 -19.68
C THR A 369 -6.78 4.98 -20.41
N ALA A 370 -7.83 5.36 -19.69
CA ALA A 370 -8.98 6.09 -20.26
C ALA A 370 -8.60 7.52 -20.70
N ASP A 371 -7.84 8.22 -19.85
CA ASP A 371 -7.39 9.60 -20.11
C ASP A 371 -6.20 9.62 -21.06
N LYS A 372 -6.42 10.12 -22.30
CA LYS A 372 -5.37 10.19 -23.33
C LYS A 372 -4.33 11.28 -23.07
N ALA A 373 -4.68 12.33 -22.34
CA ALA A 373 -3.70 13.34 -21.94
C ALA A 373 -2.68 12.77 -20.95
N LEU A 374 -3.14 11.96 -19.98
CA LEU A 374 -2.25 11.23 -19.08
C LEU A 374 -1.38 10.19 -19.81
N VAL A 375 -1.88 9.56 -20.88
CA VAL A 375 -1.07 8.66 -21.71
C VAL A 375 0.07 9.42 -22.40
N GLU A 376 -0.21 10.58 -23.01
CA GLU A 376 0.83 11.40 -23.65
C GLU A 376 1.85 11.90 -22.61
N LYS A 377 1.38 12.36 -21.46
CA LYS A 377 2.25 12.73 -20.33
C LYS A 377 3.15 11.57 -19.90
N ALA A 378 2.63 10.35 -19.78
CA ALA A 378 3.42 9.17 -19.45
C ALA A 378 4.51 8.90 -20.50
N LYS A 379 4.19 9.02 -21.80
CA LYS A 379 5.16 8.87 -22.89
C LYS A 379 6.28 9.90 -22.83
N GLU A 380 5.97 11.15 -22.52
CA GLU A 380 6.96 12.22 -22.35
C GLU A 380 7.89 11.93 -21.16
N ILE A 381 7.34 11.47 -20.05
CA ILE A 381 8.11 11.09 -18.86
C ILE A 381 9.03 9.91 -19.18
N VAL A 382 8.57 8.90 -19.92
CA VAL A 382 9.40 7.77 -20.39
C VAL A 382 10.55 8.27 -21.28
N LYS A 383 10.27 9.16 -22.25
CA LYS A 383 11.33 9.76 -23.11
C LYS A 383 12.37 10.54 -22.30
N SER A 384 11.97 11.16 -21.18
CA SER A 384 12.87 11.90 -20.29
C SER A 384 13.67 11.02 -19.32
N GLY A 385 13.48 9.69 -19.35
CA GLY A 385 14.18 8.75 -18.47
C GLY A 385 13.70 8.78 -16.99
N ARG A 386 12.55 9.38 -16.69
CA ARG A 386 11.97 9.46 -15.34
C ARG A 386 10.91 8.37 -15.09
N GLU A 387 11.07 7.26 -15.76
CA GLU A 387 10.23 6.07 -15.67
C GLU A 387 10.87 5.04 -14.74
N SER A 388 10.05 4.30 -14.04
CA SER A 388 10.45 3.18 -13.20
C SER A 388 9.46 2.01 -13.28
N SER A 389 9.97 0.79 -13.10
CA SER A 389 9.15 -0.43 -13.08
C SER A 389 9.58 -1.31 -11.91
N SER A 390 8.63 -1.87 -11.15
CA SER A 390 8.97 -2.73 -10.01
C SER A 390 9.83 -3.93 -10.40
N LEU A 391 9.42 -4.70 -11.42
CA LEU A 391 10.08 -5.95 -11.82
C LEU A 391 11.20 -5.76 -12.84
N GLY A 392 11.31 -4.59 -13.45
CA GLY A 392 12.33 -4.26 -14.49
C GLY A 392 13.71 -3.97 -13.92
N TYR A 393 14.10 -4.54 -12.79
CA TYR A 393 15.37 -4.27 -12.15
C TYR A 393 16.53 -4.99 -12.85
N GLY A 394 17.38 -4.23 -13.53
CA GLY A 394 18.46 -4.75 -14.37
C GLY A 394 19.44 -5.66 -13.61
N TYR A 395 19.78 -5.36 -12.35
CA TYR A 395 20.62 -6.23 -11.52
C TYR A 395 20.03 -7.63 -11.36
N ASP A 396 18.74 -7.72 -11.08
CA ASP A 396 18.05 -8.99 -10.84
C ASP A 396 17.83 -9.81 -12.11
N LEU A 397 17.74 -9.13 -13.27
CA LEU A 397 17.49 -9.76 -14.56
C LEU A 397 18.77 -10.19 -15.28
N ARG A 398 19.88 -9.46 -15.10
CA ARG A 398 21.17 -9.78 -15.77
C ARG A 398 21.73 -11.11 -15.27
N ILE A 399 22.14 -11.98 -16.18
CA ILE A 399 22.74 -13.30 -15.88
C ILE A 399 21.85 -14.14 -14.93
N ASN A 400 20.53 -14.01 -15.09
CA ASN A 400 19.53 -14.76 -14.34
C ASN A 400 18.40 -15.22 -15.27
N PRO A 401 18.62 -16.28 -16.08
CA PRO A 401 17.69 -16.68 -17.12
C PRO A 401 16.32 -17.08 -16.57
N ARG A 402 16.25 -17.68 -15.38
CA ARG A 402 14.98 -18.06 -14.73
C ARG A 402 14.16 -16.82 -14.34
N ARG A 403 14.81 -15.81 -13.79
CA ARG A 403 14.17 -14.54 -13.44
C ARG A 403 13.72 -13.78 -14.69
N TYR A 404 14.57 -13.75 -15.71
CA TYR A 404 14.25 -13.11 -16.98
C TYR A 404 13.07 -13.80 -17.69
N ALA A 405 13.03 -15.12 -17.72
CA ALA A 405 11.89 -15.87 -18.28
C ALA A 405 10.60 -15.57 -17.50
N TYR A 406 10.66 -15.54 -16.16
CA TYR A 406 9.51 -15.14 -15.35
C TYR A 406 9.03 -13.72 -15.71
N PHE A 407 9.92 -12.75 -15.82
CA PHE A 407 9.62 -11.38 -16.19
C PHE A 407 8.89 -11.29 -17.55
N LEU A 408 9.36 -12.01 -18.56
CA LEU A 408 8.72 -12.04 -19.87
C LEU A 408 7.32 -12.68 -19.82
N ILE A 409 7.18 -13.82 -19.15
CA ILE A 409 5.89 -14.51 -18.97
C ILE A 409 4.90 -13.64 -18.19
N HIS A 410 5.36 -12.98 -17.14
CA HIS A 410 4.56 -12.07 -16.34
C HIS A 410 4.00 -10.92 -17.20
N ASN A 411 4.87 -10.27 -17.97
CA ASN A 411 4.47 -9.19 -18.87
C ASN A 411 3.48 -9.67 -19.95
N PHE A 412 3.71 -10.83 -20.55
CA PHE A 412 2.79 -11.40 -21.56
C PHE A 412 1.42 -11.70 -20.97
N ARG A 413 1.37 -12.23 -19.73
CA ARG A 413 0.10 -12.51 -19.04
C ARG A 413 -0.75 -11.25 -18.83
N TYR A 414 -0.15 -10.08 -18.64
CA TYR A 414 -0.89 -8.83 -18.47
C TYR A 414 -1.63 -8.41 -19.74
N TYR A 415 -1.06 -8.59 -20.93
CA TYR A 415 -1.80 -8.36 -22.18
C TYR A 415 -3.06 -9.23 -22.29
N LYS A 416 -2.96 -10.50 -21.87
CA LYS A 416 -4.12 -11.40 -21.84
C LYS A 416 -5.15 -10.96 -20.77
N LYS A 417 -4.71 -10.64 -19.57
CA LYS A 417 -5.58 -10.21 -18.46
C LYS A 417 -6.39 -8.97 -18.85
N TYR A 418 -5.73 -7.93 -19.32
CA TYR A 418 -6.42 -6.68 -19.68
C TYR A 418 -7.37 -6.86 -20.89
N ARG A 419 -7.04 -7.73 -21.83
CA ARG A 419 -7.97 -8.06 -22.91
C ARG A 419 -9.25 -8.74 -22.43
N LEU A 420 -9.21 -9.47 -21.33
CA LEU A 420 -10.36 -10.25 -20.83
C LEU A 420 -11.19 -9.48 -19.80
N TYR A 421 -10.60 -8.56 -19.05
CA TYR A 421 -11.24 -7.98 -17.87
C TYR A 421 -11.34 -6.44 -17.92
N HIS A 422 -10.80 -5.79 -18.93
CA HIS A 422 -10.91 -4.34 -19.15
C HIS A 422 -11.78 -4.06 -20.41
#